data_2d596c7d676d0dac8f1bdcc90fb97ced
#
_entry.id   2d596c7d676d0dac8f1bdcc90fb97ced
#
_cell.length_a   1.000
_cell.length_b   1.000
_cell.length_c   1.000
_cell.angle_alpha   90.00
_cell.angle_beta   90.00
_cell.angle_gamma   90.00
#
_symmetry.space_group_name_H-M   'P 1'
#
loop_
_entity.id
_entity.type
_entity.pdbx_description
1 polymer ?
#
loop_
_entity_poly.entity_id
_entity_poly.type
_entity_poly.pdbx_seq_one_letter_code
_entity_poly.pdbx_strand_id
1 'polypeptide(L)'
;MPARVYAHCVRIPVILVALALVPAAAGLAGCGASVGGESAAQLVPTAQRESAARLEVPMLEGAGTLAVGVPGPRPTVINMWASWCGPCRKEMPDMQQFATTHPAVRVVGVAVNDSVDDARAFAREVGVTFPLGFDRGDAVANAYAVSGLPTTVVLDREGRLAATWPGPVTSADLARLTAPLVARG
;
A
#
# COMPACT_ATOMS: atom_id res chain seq x y z
N MET A 1 -0.38 22.12 70.19
CA MET A 1 -1.21 20.88 70.15
C MET A 1 -0.65 20.00 69.02
N PRO A 2 -0.04 18.84 69.37
CA PRO A 2 0.62 17.99 68.37
C PRO A 2 -0.35 16.99 67.77
N ALA A 3 -0.27 16.84 66.45
CA ALA A 3 -0.99 15.86 65.67
C ALA A 3 -0.39 14.46 65.82
N ARG A 4 -1.23 13.48 66.18
CA ARG A 4 -0.87 12.06 66.28
C ARG A 4 -0.76 11.41 64.91
N VAL A 5 0.41 10.82 64.66
CA VAL A 5 0.66 9.94 63.51
C VAL A 5 0.28 8.51 63.91
N TYR A 6 -0.70 7.91 63.25
CA TYR A 6 -1.05 6.50 63.40
C TYR A 6 -0.24 5.68 62.40
N ALA A 7 0.69 4.87 62.89
CA ALA A 7 1.38 3.88 62.09
C ALA A 7 0.53 2.61 62.02
N HIS A 8 0.00 2.25 60.85
CA HIS A 8 -0.61 0.95 60.61
C HIS A 8 0.45 -0.06 60.15
N CYS A 9 0.76 -1.00 61.06
CA CYS A 9 1.56 -2.17 60.78
C CYS A 9 0.75 -3.17 59.94
N VAL A 10 1.05 -3.30 58.64
CA VAL A 10 0.47 -4.33 57.78
C VAL A 10 1.32 -5.60 57.90
N ARG A 11 0.75 -6.65 58.52
CA ARG A 11 1.34 -7.98 58.59
C ARG A 11 1.13 -8.69 57.24
N ILE A 12 2.21 -8.96 56.54
CA ILE A 12 2.20 -9.77 55.30
C ILE A 12 2.33 -11.25 55.72
N PRO A 13 1.41 -12.15 55.31
CA PRO A 13 1.58 -13.58 55.58
C PRO A 13 2.61 -14.16 54.60
N VAL A 14 3.58 -14.87 55.17
CA VAL A 14 4.57 -15.66 54.40
C VAL A 14 3.87 -16.88 53.82
N ILE A 15 3.65 -16.90 52.52
CA ILE A 15 3.19 -18.07 51.78
C ILE A 15 4.40 -18.88 51.34
N LEU A 16 4.53 -20.08 51.93
CA LEU A 16 5.51 -21.08 51.54
C LEU A 16 5.16 -21.61 50.14
N VAL A 17 5.93 -21.20 49.13
CA VAL A 17 5.84 -21.77 47.76
C VAL A 17 6.69 -23.04 47.72
N ALA A 18 6.03 -24.17 47.59
CA ALA A 18 6.67 -25.45 47.34
C ALA A 18 7.33 -25.48 45.95
N LEU A 19 8.64 -25.67 45.95
CA LEU A 19 9.47 -25.79 44.76
C LEU A 19 9.24 -27.15 44.10
N ALA A 20 8.40 -27.21 43.02
CA ALA A 20 8.26 -28.39 42.18
C ALA A 20 9.38 -28.38 41.11
N LEU A 21 10.29 -29.32 41.22
CA LEU A 21 11.31 -29.60 40.20
C LEU A 21 10.63 -30.17 38.94
N VAL A 22 10.60 -29.38 37.86
CA VAL A 22 10.22 -29.84 36.49
C VAL A 22 11.50 -30.15 35.71
N PRO A 23 11.69 -31.36 35.14
CA PRO A 23 12.87 -31.65 34.34
C PRO A 23 12.84 -30.87 33.04
N ALA A 24 13.91 -30.11 32.76
CA ALA A 24 14.13 -29.42 31.51
C ALA A 24 14.42 -30.40 30.39
N ALA A 25 13.44 -30.68 29.52
CA ALA A 25 13.66 -31.29 28.23
C ALA A 25 14.13 -30.16 27.29
N ALA A 26 15.42 -30.14 26.98
CA ALA A 26 16.03 -29.23 26.01
C ALA A 26 15.60 -29.66 24.59
N GLY A 27 14.49 -29.13 24.11
CA GLY A 27 14.13 -29.12 22.68
C GLY A 27 14.77 -27.90 22.03
N LEU A 28 15.87 -28.09 21.30
CA LEU A 28 16.42 -27.10 20.38
C LEU A 28 15.50 -27.02 19.16
N ALA A 29 14.38 -26.30 19.29
CA ALA A 29 13.62 -25.80 18.15
C ALA A 29 14.34 -24.54 17.66
N GLY A 30 15.18 -24.69 16.65
CA GLY A 30 15.76 -23.58 15.92
C GLY A 30 14.67 -22.75 15.27
N CYS A 31 14.26 -21.65 15.90
CA CYS A 31 13.54 -20.58 15.23
C CYS A 31 14.53 -19.87 14.30
N GLY A 32 14.62 -20.36 13.06
CA GLY A 32 15.15 -19.59 11.96
C GLY A 32 14.21 -18.42 11.68
N ALA A 33 14.39 -17.32 12.41
CA ALA A 33 13.80 -16.05 12.03
C ALA A 33 14.52 -15.58 10.78
N SER A 34 13.96 -15.88 9.61
CA SER A 34 14.29 -15.21 8.37
C SER A 34 13.85 -13.75 8.49
N VAL A 35 14.79 -12.90 8.93
CA VAL A 35 14.67 -11.45 8.83
C VAL A 35 14.92 -11.08 7.38
N GLY A 36 13.96 -11.37 6.52
CA GLY A 36 13.83 -10.84 5.17
C GLY A 36 12.64 -9.90 5.20
N GLY A 37 12.87 -8.66 5.61
CA GLY A 37 11.84 -7.62 5.64
C GLY A 37 11.59 -7.06 4.24
N GLU A 38 11.08 -7.86 3.31
CA GLU A 38 10.34 -7.33 2.17
C GLU A 38 8.91 -7.15 2.64
N SER A 39 8.52 -5.90 2.83
CA SER A 39 7.11 -5.50 3.03
C SER A 39 6.35 -5.75 1.73
N ALA A 40 6.19 -7.01 1.37
CA ALA A 40 5.33 -7.38 0.27
C ALA A 40 3.88 -7.11 0.68
N ALA A 41 3.25 -6.12 0.03
CA ALA A 41 1.83 -5.88 0.24
C ALA A 41 1.04 -7.18 0.05
N GLN A 42 0.15 -7.46 0.97
CA GLN A 42 -0.74 -8.62 0.92
C GLN A 42 -2.11 -8.18 0.40
N LEU A 43 -2.77 -9.07 -0.32
CA LEU A 43 -4.14 -8.81 -0.76
C LEU A 43 -5.08 -8.81 0.45
N VAL A 44 -5.90 -7.77 0.54
CA VAL A 44 -7.03 -7.71 1.46
C VAL A 44 -8.02 -8.82 1.10
N PRO A 45 -8.48 -9.65 2.06
CA PRO A 45 -9.50 -10.64 1.83
C PRO A 45 -10.77 -10.01 1.25
N THR A 46 -11.42 -10.67 0.29
CA THR A 46 -12.56 -10.10 -0.46
C THR A 46 -13.68 -9.55 0.44
N ALA A 47 -13.97 -10.23 1.56
CA ALA A 47 -14.99 -9.83 2.51
C ALA A 47 -14.63 -8.54 3.31
N GLN A 48 -13.34 -8.14 3.30
CA GLN A 48 -12.84 -6.98 4.05
C GLN A 48 -12.49 -5.80 3.14
N ARG A 49 -12.70 -5.93 1.81
CA ARG A 49 -12.40 -4.86 0.87
C ARG A 49 -13.45 -3.78 0.95
N GLU A 50 -13.00 -2.57 1.19
CA GLU A 50 -13.84 -1.37 1.18
C GLU A 50 -13.86 -0.74 -0.21
N SER A 51 -14.94 -0.02 -0.53
CA SER A 51 -15.04 0.74 -1.77
C SER A 51 -13.99 1.83 -1.79
N ALA A 52 -13.22 1.93 -2.88
CA ALA A 52 -12.28 3.01 -3.07
C ALA A 52 -12.99 4.34 -3.33
N ALA A 53 -12.32 5.44 -3.01
CA ALA A 53 -12.80 6.78 -3.34
C ALA A 53 -12.90 6.93 -4.87
N ARG A 54 -14.06 7.40 -5.35
CA ARG A 54 -14.31 7.66 -6.77
C ARG A 54 -14.01 9.11 -7.08
N LEU A 55 -13.05 9.34 -7.96
CA LEU A 55 -12.58 10.67 -8.32
C LEU A 55 -12.42 10.78 -9.84
N GLU A 56 -12.52 12.00 -10.34
CA GLU A 56 -12.14 12.34 -11.69
C GLU A 56 -11.05 13.40 -11.64
N VAL A 57 -9.96 13.14 -12.34
CA VAL A 57 -8.85 14.08 -12.46
C VAL A 57 -8.65 14.44 -13.93
N PRO A 58 -8.21 15.67 -14.24
CA PRO A 58 -7.84 16.02 -15.63
C PRO A 58 -6.83 15.03 -16.19
N MET A 59 -6.97 14.67 -17.46
CA MET A 59 -5.91 13.94 -18.17
C MET A 59 -4.62 14.77 -18.14
N LEU A 60 -3.49 14.11 -17.94
CA LEU A 60 -2.19 14.78 -17.99
C LEU A 60 -1.87 15.30 -19.38
N GLU A 61 -2.22 14.55 -20.41
CA GLU A 61 -2.11 14.94 -21.81
C GLU A 61 -3.49 14.91 -22.49
N GLY A 62 -3.73 15.88 -23.37
CA GLY A 62 -5.00 16.00 -24.11
C GLY A 62 -6.13 16.59 -23.28
N ALA A 63 -7.35 16.43 -23.76
CA ALA A 63 -8.58 16.89 -23.10
C ALA A 63 -9.30 15.73 -22.39
N GLY A 64 -10.16 16.07 -21.42
CA GLY A 64 -11.00 15.12 -20.71
C GLY A 64 -10.52 14.80 -19.30
N THR A 65 -11.13 13.78 -18.69
CA THR A 65 -10.85 13.34 -17.32
C THR A 65 -10.48 11.87 -17.28
N LEU A 66 -9.71 11.50 -16.29
CA LEU A 66 -9.39 10.13 -15.90
C LEU A 66 -10.19 9.78 -14.66
N ALA A 67 -11.07 8.79 -14.78
CA ALA A 67 -11.78 8.25 -13.63
C ALA A 67 -10.90 7.26 -12.85
N VAL A 68 -10.74 7.51 -11.55
CA VAL A 68 -10.04 6.65 -10.58
C VAL A 68 -11.03 6.14 -9.54
N GLY A 69 -10.79 4.95 -9.01
CA GLY A 69 -11.64 4.36 -7.98
C GLY A 69 -13.00 3.84 -8.47
N VAL A 70 -13.19 3.69 -9.77
CA VAL A 70 -14.46 3.26 -10.35
C VAL A 70 -14.47 1.75 -10.66
N PRO A 71 -15.64 1.08 -10.52
CA PRO A 71 -15.83 -0.28 -11.00
C PRO A 71 -15.57 -0.40 -12.51
N GLY A 72 -15.14 -1.57 -12.96
CA GLY A 72 -14.89 -1.80 -14.37
C GLY A 72 -14.72 -3.29 -14.71
N PRO A 73 -14.62 -3.61 -16.01
CA PRO A 73 -14.53 -5.00 -16.47
C PRO A 73 -13.19 -5.67 -16.08
N ARG A 74 -12.24 -4.89 -15.60
CA ARG A 74 -10.89 -5.34 -15.24
C ARG A 74 -10.48 -4.81 -13.87
N PRO A 75 -9.68 -5.56 -13.09
CA PRO A 75 -8.98 -4.99 -11.94
C PRO A 75 -8.16 -3.76 -12.36
N THR A 76 -8.00 -2.81 -11.47
CA THR A 76 -7.27 -1.57 -11.77
C THR A 76 -6.06 -1.40 -10.86
N VAL A 77 -4.92 -1.06 -11.45
CA VAL A 77 -3.71 -0.58 -10.77
C VAL A 77 -3.67 0.93 -10.93
N ILE A 78 -3.59 1.65 -9.82
CA ILE A 78 -3.44 3.10 -9.75
C ILE A 78 -2.07 3.38 -9.14
N ASN A 79 -1.18 4.00 -9.92
CA ASN A 79 0.14 4.42 -9.44
C ASN A 79 0.16 5.93 -9.20
N MET A 80 0.42 6.36 -7.97
CA MET A 80 0.63 7.75 -7.61
C MET A 80 2.12 8.05 -7.63
N TRP A 81 2.50 9.06 -8.41
CA TRP A 81 3.89 9.39 -8.71
C TRP A 81 4.12 10.91 -8.86
N ALA A 82 5.38 11.33 -8.95
CA ALA A 82 5.75 12.70 -9.29
C ALA A 82 7.05 12.71 -10.13
N SER A 83 7.25 13.75 -10.93
CA SER A 83 8.43 13.92 -11.79
C SER A 83 9.73 14.02 -10.98
N TRP A 84 9.68 14.66 -9.83
CA TRP A 84 10.82 14.84 -8.91
C TRP A 84 11.13 13.59 -8.07
N CYS A 85 10.26 12.58 -8.08
CA CYS A 85 10.41 11.36 -7.28
C CYS A 85 11.41 10.39 -7.93
N GLY A 86 12.61 10.31 -7.41
CA GLY A 86 13.66 9.43 -7.95
C GLY A 86 13.28 7.94 -8.00
N PRO A 87 12.68 7.35 -6.97
CA PRO A 87 12.16 5.97 -7.02
C PRO A 87 11.06 5.78 -8.07
N CYS A 88 10.15 6.76 -8.27
CA CYS A 88 9.11 6.69 -9.30
C CYS A 88 9.71 6.59 -10.71
N ARG A 89 10.79 7.33 -10.95
CA ARG A 89 11.53 7.30 -12.23
C ARG A 89 12.08 5.90 -12.54
N LYS A 90 12.48 5.17 -11.50
CA LYS A 90 13.05 3.80 -11.64
C LYS A 90 11.97 2.74 -11.89
N GLU A 91 10.79 2.88 -11.30
CA GLU A 91 9.71 1.88 -11.45
C GLU A 91 8.88 2.05 -12.72
N MET A 92 8.82 3.26 -13.30
CA MET A 92 7.95 3.55 -14.47
C MET A 92 8.16 2.60 -15.67
N PRO A 93 9.38 2.18 -16.02
CA PRO A 93 9.59 1.17 -17.08
C PRO A 93 8.91 -0.17 -16.74
N ASP A 94 8.96 -0.63 -15.48
CA ASP A 94 8.31 -1.85 -15.03
C ASP A 94 6.78 -1.72 -15.07
N MET A 95 6.25 -0.56 -14.70
CA MET A 95 4.83 -0.22 -14.83
C MET A 95 4.38 -0.28 -16.30
N GLN A 96 5.16 0.31 -17.20
CA GLN A 96 4.89 0.29 -18.66
C GLN A 96 4.95 -1.14 -19.21
N GLN A 97 5.96 -1.91 -18.82
CA GLN A 97 6.07 -3.32 -19.20
C GLN A 97 4.84 -4.10 -18.72
N PHE A 98 4.46 -3.94 -17.44
CA PHE A 98 3.30 -4.60 -16.89
C PHE A 98 2.01 -4.24 -17.65
N ALA A 99 1.77 -2.95 -17.90
CA ALA A 99 0.59 -2.48 -18.64
C ALA A 99 0.48 -3.10 -20.03
N THR A 100 1.63 -3.29 -20.70
CA THR A 100 1.69 -3.87 -22.05
C THR A 100 1.47 -5.38 -22.04
N THR A 101 2.04 -6.08 -21.06
CA THR A 101 2.03 -7.56 -21.01
C THR A 101 0.80 -8.14 -20.30
N HIS A 102 0.04 -7.31 -19.56
CA HIS A 102 -1.13 -7.74 -18.77
C HIS A 102 -2.41 -6.97 -19.16
N PRO A 103 -2.91 -7.11 -20.38
CA PRO A 103 -4.07 -6.33 -20.87
C PRO A 103 -5.37 -6.63 -20.11
N ALA A 104 -5.43 -7.74 -19.33
CA ALA A 104 -6.53 -8.05 -18.44
C ALA A 104 -6.59 -7.17 -17.19
N VAL A 105 -5.60 -6.30 -16.96
CA VAL A 105 -5.53 -5.33 -15.87
C VAL A 105 -5.53 -3.92 -16.48
N ARG A 106 -6.32 -3.02 -15.91
CA ARG A 106 -6.27 -1.60 -16.24
C ARG A 106 -5.16 -0.95 -15.41
N VAL A 107 -4.20 -0.31 -16.06
CA VAL A 107 -3.16 0.49 -15.39
C VAL A 107 -3.43 1.96 -15.65
N VAL A 108 -3.36 2.77 -14.61
CA VAL A 108 -3.43 4.24 -14.69
C VAL A 108 -2.39 4.86 -13.76
N GLY A 109 -1.88 6.02 -14.11
CA GLY A 109 -1.01 6.81 -13.26
C GLY A 109 -1.65 8.14 -12.90
N VAL A 110 -1.38 8.64 -11.70
CA VAL A 110 -1.82 9.96 -11.26
C VAL A 110 -0.59 10.72 -10.75
N ALA A 111 -0.25 11.81 -11.41
CA ALA A 111 0.77 12.72 -10.94
C ALA A 111 0.19 13.51 -9.76
N VAL A 112 0.82 13.43 -8.58
CA VAL A 112 0.39 14.08 -7.35
C VAL A 112 1.51 14.99 -6.83
N ASN A 113 1.16 16.12 -6.22
CA ASN A 113 2.11 17.06 -5.64
C ASN A 113 3.25 17.45 -6.64
N ASP A 114 2.88 17.77 -7.87
CA ASP A 114 3.78 18.03 -8.99
C ASP A 114 3.34 19.27 -9.77
N SER A 115 4.19 19.78 -10.66
CA SER A 115 3.77 20.70 -11.70
C SER A 115 3.30 19.95 -12.94
N VAL A 116 2.26 20.44 -13.61
CA VAL A 116 1.74 19.78 -14.79
C VAL A 116 2.75 19.68 -15.93
N ASP A 117 3.62 20.69 -16.05
CA ASP A 117 4.61 20.74 -17.11
C ASP A 117 5.77 19.76 -16.86
N ASP A 118 6.24 19.67 -15.60
CA ASP A 118 7.27 18.71 -15.22
C ASP A 118 6.75 17.27 -15.31
N ALA A 119 5.51 17.02 -14.86
CA ALA A 119 4.86 15.72 -14.98
C ALA A 119 4.75 15.28 -16.47
N ARG A 120 4.35 16.19 -17.35
CA ARG A 120 4.30 15.94 -18.81
C ARG A 120 5.68 15.65 -19.38
N ALA A 121 6.67 16.45 -19.03
CA ALA A 121 8.04 16.28 -19.50
C ALA A 121 8.58 14.90 -19.09
N PHE A 122 8.36 14.52 -17.85
CA PHE A 122 8.77 13.22 -17.33
C PHE A 122 8.03 12.05 -18.03
N ALA A 123 6.70 12.13 -18.17
CA ALA A 123 5.93 11.09 -18.85
C ALA A 123 6.41 10.84 -20.28
N ARG A 124 6.75 11.91 -21.03
CA ARG A 124 7.33 11.80 -22.37
C ARG A 124 8.74 11.22 -22.36
N GLU A 125 9.58 11.61 -21.39
CA GLU A 125 10.95 11.09 -21.24
C GLU A 125 10.96 9.58 -21.05
N VAL A 126 10.07 9.05 -20.19
CA VAL A 126 10.01 7.61 -19.89
C VAL A 126 9.17 6.81 -20.89
N GLY A 127 8.46 7.47 -21.80
CA GLY A 127 7.68 6.82 -22.87
C GLY A 127 6.46 6.05 -22.35
N VAL A 128 5.80 6.54 -21.32
CA VAL A 128 4.60 5.92 -20.74
C VAL A 128 3.42 6.05 -21.70
N THR A 129 2.68 4.94 -21.93
CA THR A 129 1.52 4.90 -22.83
C THR A 129 0.19 4.57 -22.15
N PHE A 130 0.20 4.12 -20.89
CA PHE A 130 -1.04 3.97 -20.13
C PHE A 130 -1.60 5.34 -19.70
N PRO A 131 -2.92 5.46 -19.46
CA PRO A 131 -3.56 6.74 -19.14
C PRO A 131 -2.96 7.39 -17.90
N LEU A 132 -2.65 8.68 -17.99
CA LEU A 132 -2.12 9.50 -16.92
C LEU A 132 -3.08 10.64 -16.59
N GLY A 133 -3.36 10.84 -15.30
CA GLY A 133 -4.08 11.98 -14.76
C GLY A 133 -3.18 12.90 -13.96
N PHE A 134 -3.69 14.09 -13.65
CA PHE A 134 -3.02 15.10 -12.83
C PHE A 134 -3.92 15.48 -11.64
N ASP A 135 -3.43 15.27 -10.41
CA ASP A 135 -4.16 15.57 -9.18
C ASP A 135 -4.04 17.05 -8.81
N ARG A 136 -5.04 17.85 -9.18
CA ARG A 136 -5.09 19.26 -8.79
C ARG A 136 -5.65 19.38 -7.37
N GLY A 137 -4.84 19.88 -6.44
CA GLY A 137 -5.29 20.16 -5.07
C GLY A 137 -5.38 18.93 -4.17
N ASP A 138 -4.57 17.90 -4.46
CA ASP A 138 -4.32 16.74 -3.60
C ASP A 138 -5.55 15.87 -3.28
N ALA A 139 -6.57 15.90 -4.13
CA ALA A 139 -7.80 15.14 -3.91
C ALA A 139 -7.56 13.62 -3.92
N VAL A 140 -6.77 13.13 -4.89
CA VAL A 140 -6.39 11.71 -4.98
C VAL A 140 -5.41 11.36 -3.88
N ALA A 141 -4.38 12.17 -3.67
CA ALA A 141 -3.40 11.94 -2.62
C ALA A 141 -4.05 11.80 -1.23
N ASN A 142 -5.00 12.71 -0.90
CA ASN A 142 -5.73 12.66 0.36
C ASN A 142 -6.68 11.46 0.45
N ALA A 143 -7.47 11.18 -0.60
CA ALA A 143 -8.46 10.11 -0.60
C ALA A 143 -7.84 8.71 -0.48
N TYR A 144 -6.62 8.53 -1.01
CA TYR A 144 -5.88 7.27 -0.92
C TYR A 144 -4.80 7.28 0.18
N ALA A 145 -4.79 8.30 1.05
CA ALA A 145 -3.87 8.45 2.18
C ALA A 145 -2.39 8.29 1.75
N VAL A 146 -1.99 8.93 0.65
CA VAL A 146 -0.63 8.85 0.11
C VAL A 146 0.32 9.60 1.03
N SER A 147 1.12 8.86 1.79
CA SER A 147 2.11 9.40 2.73
C SER A 147 3.53 9.50 2.15
N GLY A 148 3.76 8.93 0.97
CA GLY A 148 5.04 8.95 0.27
C GLY A 148 4.90 8.45 -1.16
N LEU A 149 5.92 8.69 -1.98
CA LEU A 149 5.93 8.29 -3.39
C LEU A 149 7.10 7.35 -3.70
N PRO A 150 6.87 6.40 -4.62
CA PRO A 150 5.59 6.07 -5.22
C PRO A 150 4.63 5.37 -4.25
N THR A 151 3.34 5.41 -4.53
CA THR A 151 2.34 4.54 -3.89
C THR A 151 1.48 3.91 -4.97
N THR A 152 1.34 2.59 -4.92
CA THR A 152 0.50 1.84 -5.85
C THR A 152 -0.70 1.24 -5.14
N VAL A 153 -1.89 1.45 -5.69
CA VAL A 153 -3.15 0.91 -5.20
C VAL A 153 -3.70 -0.08 -6.22
N VAL A 154 -4.15 -1.23 -5.76
CA VAL A 154 -4.80 -2.24 -6.60
C VAL A 154 -6.27 -2.36 -6.19
N LEU A 155 -7.15 -2.23 -7.17
CA LEU A 155 -8.59 -2.36 -6.99
C LEU A 155 -9.10 -3.61 -7.70
N ASP A 156 -10.11 -4.26 -7.12
CA ASP A 156 -10.86 -5.30 -7.81
C ASP A 156 -11.83 -4.70 -8.87
N ARG A 157 -12.58 -5.56 -9.57
CA ARG A 157 -13.52 -5.13 -10.61
C ARG A 157 -14.68 -4.30 -10.09
N GLU A 158 -15.04 -4.49 -8.83
CA GLU A 158 -16.08 -3.72 -8.14
C GLU A 158 -15.59 -2.37 -7.65
N GLY A 159 -14.30 -2.02 -7.89
CA GLY A 159 -13.69 -0.78 -7.45
C GLY A 159 -13.41 -0.77 -5.95
N ARG A 160 -13.18 -1.94 -5.35
CA ARG A 160 -12.84 -2.07 -3.93
C ARG A 160 -11.33 -2.23 -3.76
N LEU A 161 -10.81 -1.69 -2.68
CA LEU A 161 -9.39 -1.72 -2.34
C LEU A 161 -8.92 -3.15 -2.07
N ALA A 162 -8.09 -3.69 -2.96
CA ALA A 162 -7.53 -5.03 -2.84
C ALA A 162 -6.11 -5.03 -2.26
N ALA A 163 -5.31 -4.00 -2.53
CA ALA A 163 -3.99 -3.83 -1.94
C ALA A 163 -3.53 -2.37 -2.01
N THR A 164 -2.68 -1.98 -1.07
CA THR A 164 -1.88 -0.75 -1.13
C THR A 164 -0.41 -1.12 -0.99
N TRP A 165 0.42 -0.60 -1.87
CA TRP A 165 1.86 -0.82 -1.86
C TRP A 165 2.57 0.53 -1.74
N PRO A 166 3.13 0.88 -0.59
CA PRO A 166 4.00 2.02 -0.44
C PRO A 166 5.41 1.69 -0.93
N GLY A 167 5.99 2.57 -1.73
CA GLY A 167 7.31 2.39 -2.32
C GLY A 167 7.30 1.76 -3.71
N PRO A 168 8.49 1.59 -4.32
CA PRO A 168 8.64 1.07 -5.68
C PRO A 168 8.10 -0.34 -5.83
N VAL A 169 7.45 -0.61 -6.95
CA VAL A 169 6.85 -1.90 -7.31
C VAL A 169 7.46 -2.40 -8.63
N THR A 170 7.65 -3.71 -8.74
CA THR A 170 8.10 -4.34 -9.98
C THR A 170 6.93 -4.89 -10.79
N SER A 171 7.17 -5.17 -12.08
CA SER A 171 6.20 -5.88 -12.93
C SER A 171 5.79 -7.24 -12.34
N ALA A 172 6.72 -7.96 -11.71
CA ALA A 172 6.46 -9.24 -11.05
C ALA A 172 5.55 -9.08 -9.82
N ASP A 173 5.75 -8.03 -9.02
CA ASP A 173 4.89 -7.74 -7.86
C ASP A 173 3.46 -7.44 -8.30
N LEU A 174 3.30 -6.61 -9.33
CA LEU A 174 2.00 -6.30 -9.92
C LEU A 174 1.30 -7.56 -10.45
N ALA A 175 2.03 -8.43 -11.16
CA ALA A 175 1.49 -9.69 -11.65
C ALA A 175 0.99 -10.57 -10.49
N ARG A 176 1.79 -10.71 -9.43
CA ARG A 176 1.41 -11.46 -8.23
C ARG A 176 0.16 -10.91 -7.53
N LEU A 177 0.06 -9.59 -7.41
CA LEU A 177 -1.09 -8.93 -6.76
C LEU A 177 -2.37 -9.00 -7.60
N THR A 178 -2.25 -8.96 -8.92
CA THR A 178 -3.43 -8.86 -9.80
C THR A 178 -3.93 -10.21 -10.31
N ALA A 179 -3.08 -11.24 -10.39
CA ALA A 179 -3.47 -12.57 -10.88
C ALA A 179 -4.71 -13.16 -10.19
N PRO A 180 -4.86 -13.14 -8.85
CA PRO A 180 -6.05 -13.63 -8.16
C PRO A 180 -7.32 -12.81 -8.44
N LEU A 181 -7.16 -11.54 -8.85
CA LEU A 181 -8.28 -10.65 -9.17
C LEU A 181 -8.77 -10.85 -10.60
N VAL A 182 -7.87 -11.24 -11.51
CA VAL A 182 -8.20 -11.58 -12.90
C VAL A 182 -8.90 -12.94 -12.96
N ALA A 183 -8.43 -13.93 -12.21
CA ALA A 183 -8.94 -15.30 -12.24
C ALA A 183 -10.38 -15.47 -11.69
N ARG A 184 -10.88 -14.50 -10.94
CA ARG A 184 -12.21 -14.54 -10.29
C ARG A 184 -13.34 -13.90 -11.12
N GLY A 185 -13.09 -13.61 -12.36
CA GLY A 185 -14.06 -13.00 -13.26
C GLY A 185 -14.81 -13.95 -14.16
#